data_3ae546b49e0234742d6984797bd4c471
#
_entry.id   3ae546b49e0234742d6984797bd4c471
#
_cell.length_a   1.000
_cell.length_b   1.000
_cell.length_c   1.000
_cell.angle_alpha   90.00
_cell.angle_beta   90.00
_cell.angle_gamma   90.00
#
_symmetry.space_group_name_H-M   'P 1'
#
loop_
_entity.id
_entity.type
_entity.pdbx_description
1 polymer ?
#
loop_
_entity_poly.entity_id
_entity_poly.type
_entity_poly.pdbx_seq_one_letter_code
_entity_poly.pdbx_strand_id
1 'polypeptide(L)' 'MTTLVDHKQRELKVGQKVKILKNIPSVDGMLYENTIVKISEYDDTKETIRVTDGLGKIWWINPSAVSASFL' A
#
# COMPACT_ATOMS: atom_id res chain seq x y z
N MET A 1 1.79 16.98 11.98
CA MET A 1 1.37 16.24 10.78
C MET A 1 2.11 14.91 10.72
N THR A 2 1.37 13.82 10.56
CA THR A 2 1.97 12.49 10.54
C THR A 2 2.32 12.09 9.11
N THR A 3 3.56 11.70 8.87
CA THR A 3 3.98 11.19 7.58
C THR A 3 3.86 9.67 7.61
N LEU A 4 3.16 9.09 6.63
CA LEU A 4 3.09 7.65 6.52
C LEU A 4 4.37 7.12 5.89
N VAL A 5 4.86 6.02 6.43
CA VAL A 5 6.12 5.42 5.97
C VAL A 5 5.90 3.93 5.74
N ASP A 6 6.76 3.36 4.90
CA ASP A 6 6.73 1.92 4.64
C ASP A 6 7.46 1.16 5.77
N HIS A 7 7.64 -0.15 5.58
CA HIS A 7 8.26 -1.01 6.60
C HIS A 7 9.72 -0.62 6.91
N LYS A 8 10.37 0.15 6.06
CA LYS A 8 11.73 0.65 6.28
C LYS A 8 11.75 2.14 6.59
N GLN A 9 10.59 2.69 6.95
CA GLN A 9 10.41 4.09 7.30
C GLN A 9 10.73 5.06 6.17
N ARG A 10 10.54 4.63 4.93
CA ARG A 10 10.61 5.51 3.77
C ARG A 10 9.29 6.22 3.60
N GLU A 11 9.33 7.50 3.30
CA GLU A 11 8.13 8.30 3.10
C GLU A 11 7.32 7.78 1.92
N LEU A 12 5.99 7.67 2.12
CA LEU A 12 5.06 7.23 1.09
C LEU A 12 4.28 8.44 0.58
N LYS A 13 4.11 8.53 -0.74
CA LYS A 13 3.43 9.65 -1.38
C LYS A 13 2.35 9.14 -2.31
N VAL A 14 1.25 9.92 -2.41
CA VAL A 14 0.19 9.64 -3.37
C VAL A 14 0.76 9.65 -4.78
N GLY A 15 0.38 8.65 -5.58
CA GLY A 15 0.90 8.48 -6.93
C GLY A 15 2.12 7.57 -7.03
N GLN A 16 2.68 7.20 -5.89
CA GLN A 16 3.86 6.34 -5.84
C GLN A 16 3.46 4.88 -6.04
N LYS A 17 4.31 4.12 -6.72
CA LYS A 17 4.14 2.67 -6.85
C LYS A 17 4.91 2.00 -5.73
N VAL A 18 4.29 0.98 -5.14
CA VAL A 18 4.89 0.22 -4.03
C VAL A 18 4.67 -1.26 -4.24
N LYS A 19 5.49 -2.08 -3.59
CA LYS A 19 5.39 -3.52 -3.66
C LYS A 19 4.74 -4.05 -2.39
N ILE A 20 3.80 -4.98 -2.55
CA ILE A 20 3.15 -5.65 -1.43
C ILE A 20 4.10 -6.67 -0.83
N LEU A 21 4.29 -6.63 0.49
CA LEU A 21 5.27 -7.46 1.18
C LEU A 21 4.71 -8.78 1.68
N LYS A 22 3.39 -8.89 1.80
CA LYS A 22 2.74 -10.11 2.28
C LYS A 22 1.34 -10.23 1.67
N ASN A 23 0.79 -11.43 1.65
CA ASN A 23 -0.56 -11.64 1.17
C ASN A 23 -1.57 -10.96 2.08
N ILE A 24 -2.49 -10.19 1.49
CA ILE A 24 -3.51 -9.46 2.23
C ILE A 24 -4.88 -10.00 1.80
N PRO A 25 -5.58 -10.73 2.70
CA PRO A 25 -6.87 -11.29 2.35
C PRO A 25 -7.99 -10.25 2.44
N SER A 26 -9.03 -10.48 1.64
CA SER A 26 -10.26 -9.70 1.73
C SER A 26 -11.43 -10.60 1.40
N VAL A 27 -12.66 -10.08 1.56
CA VAL A 27 -13.87 -10.86 1.24
C VAL A 27 -13.98 -11.17 -0.24
N ASP A 28 -13.37 -10.36 -1.10
CA ASP A 28 -13.48 -10.51 -2.56
C ASP A 28 -12.25 -11.16 -3.19
N GLY A 29 -11.28 -11.57 -2.39
CA GLY A 29 -10.06 -12.15 -2.92
C GLY A 29 -8.85 -11.81 -2.09
N MET A 30 -7.68 -11.88 -2.70
CA MET A 30 -6.42 -11.66 -1.98
C MET A 30 -5.49 -10.76 -2.80
N LEU A 31 -4.85 -9.83 -2.10
CA LEU A 31 -3.76 -9.04 -2.68
C LEU A 31 -2.46 -9.78 -2.38
N TYR A 32 -1.83 -10.31 -3.41
CA TYR A 32 -0.69 -11.20 -3.25
C TYR A 32 0.61 -10.46 -3.00
N GLU A 33 1.50 -11.12 -2.28
CA GLU A 33 2.86 -10.69 -2.08
C GLU A 33 3.55 -10.41 -3.42
N ASN A 34 4.41 -9.39 -3.44
CA ASN A 34 5.17 -8.95 -4.63
C ASN A 34 4.34 -8.29 -5.72
N THR A 35 3.06 -8.02 -5.46
CA THR A 35 2.23 -7.25 -6.39
C THR A 35 2.62 -5.78 -6.32
N ILE A 36 2.75 -5.14 -7.47
CA ILE A 36 3.02 -3.69 -7.54
C ILE A 36 1.68 -2.98 -7.62
N VAL A 37 1.47 -2.05 -6.70
CA VAL A 37 0.24 -1.26 -6.64
C VAL A 37 0.59 0.21 -6.56
N LYS A 38 -0.38 1.06 -6.88
CA LYS A 38 -0.20 2.51 -6.86
C LYS A 38 -0.98 3.10 -5.69
N ILE A 39 -0.34 3.96 -4.92
CA ILE A 39 -0.99 4.67 -3.83
C ILE A 39 -1.86 5.77 -4.42
N SER A 40 -3.18 5.72 -4.17
CA SER A 40 -4.11 6.73 -4.66
C SER A 40 -4.53 7.70 -3.58
N GLU A 41 -4.41 7.32 -2.30
CA GLU A 41 -4.82 8.17 -1.19
C GLU A 41 -4.23 7.63 0.10
N TYR A 42 -4.17 8.44 1.15
CA TYR A 42 -3.84 7.95 2.47
C TYR A 42 -4.75 8.60 3.52
N ASP A 43 -4.93 7.91 4.64
CA ASP A 43 -5.77 8.36 5.74
C ASP A 43 -4.89 8.50 6.99
N ASP A 44 -4.58 9.75 7.37
CA ASP A 44 -3.74 10.04 8.53
C ASP A 44 -4.37 9.53 9.82
N THR A 45 -5.70 9.61 9.92
CA THR A 45 -6.41 9.25 11.15
C THR A 45 -6.32 7.75 11.41
N LYS A 46 -6.44 6.94 10.37
CA LYS A 46 -6.41 5.48 10.48
C LYS A 46 -5.04 4.90 10.19
N GLU A 47 -4.11 5.75 9.76
CA GLU A 47 -2.77 5.33 9.37
C GLU A 47 -2.80 4.22 8.34
N THR A 48 -3.67 4.38 7.33
CA THR A 48 -3.81 3.42 6.22
C THR A 48 -3.62 4.12 4.89
N ILE A 49 -3.29 3.33 3.88
CA ILE A 49 -3.18 3.84 2.51
C ILE A 49 -4.17 3.13 1.61
N ARG A 50 -4.71 3.87 0.65
CA ARG A 50 -5.55 3.29 -0.40
C ARG A 50 -4.67 3.04 -1.60
N VAL A 51 -4.65 1.80 -2.05
CA VAL A 51 -3.86 1.40 -3.22
C VAL A 51 -4.78 0.80 -4.27
N THR A 52 -4.36 0.92 -5.52
CA THR A 52 -5.08 0.36 -6.66
C THR A 52 -4.20 -0.69 -7.32
N ASP A 53 -4.74 -1.90 -7.49
CA ASP A 53 -3.98 -2.97 -8.15
C ASP A 53 -4.13 -2.87 -9.67
N GLY A 54 -3.48 -3.80 -10.38
CA GLY A 54 -3.50 -3.82 -11.83
C GLY A 54 -4.87 -4.08 -12.46
N LEU A 55 -5.83 -4.55 -11.67
CA LEU A 55 -7.20 -4.81 -12.11
C LEU A 55 -8.15 -3.66 -11.77
N GLY A 56 -7.64 -2.60 -11.18
CA GLY A 56 -8.46 -1.46 -10.79
C GLY A 56 -9.17 -1.59 -9.46
N LYS A 57 -8.88 -2.66 -8.71
CA LYS A 57 -9.49 -2.86 -7.41
C LYS A 57 -8.79 -2.02 -6.35
N ILE A 58 -9.56 -1.46 -5.43
CA ILE A 58 -9.06 -0.59 -4.37
C ILE A 58 -8.91 -1.38 -3.08
N TRP A 59 -7.78 -1.16 -2.41
CA TRP A 59 -7.47 -1.80 -1.14
C TRP A 59 -7.05 -0.75 -0.12
N TRP A 60 -7.54 -0.87 1.11
CA TRP A 60 -7.06 -0.07 2.24
C TRP A 60 -6.16 -0.96 3.09
N ILE A 61 -4.89 -0.60 3.19
CA ILE A 61 -3.90 -1.45 3.85
C ILE A 61 -3.00 -0.62 4.74
N ASN A 62 -2.30 -1.31 5.66
CA ASN A 62 -1.35 -0.67 6.55
C ASN A 62 -0.07 -0.34 5.75
N PRO A 63 0.50 0.86 5.91
CA PRO A 63 1.74 1.23 5.20
C PRO A 63 2.92 0.29 5.45
N SER A 64 2.96 -0.37 6.61
CA SER A 64 4.03 -1.31 6.92
C SER A 64 3.97 -2.58 6.07
N ALA A 65 2.87 -2.80 5.34
CA ALA A 65 2.70 -3.97 4.48
C ALA A 65 3.27 -3.76 3.07
N VAL A 66 3.85 -2.59 2.80
CA VAL A 66 4.40 -2.26 1.47
C VAL A 66 5.86 -1.83 1.56
N SER A 67 6.53 -1.86 0.41
CA SER A 67 7.88 -1.33 0.27
C SER A 67 7.89 -0.27 -0.81
N ALA A 68 8.45 0.89 -0.50
CA ALA A 68 8.62 1.97 -1.48
C ALA A 68 9.72 1.65 -2.48
N SER A 69 10.62 0.73 -2.14
CA SER A 69 11.70 0.31 -3.01
C SER A 69 11.45 -1.14 -3.44
N PHE A 70 11.40 -1.39 -4.72
CA PHE A 70 11.16 -2.74 -5.24
C PHE A 70 12.13 -3.10 -6.38
N LEU A 71 13.28 -2.49 -6.35
CA LEU A 71 14.36 -2.82 -7.29
C LEU A 71 15.21 -3.93 -6.72
#